data_4d19a06a1057d52e131984f1189a1e80
#
_entry.id   4d19a06a1057d52e131984f1189a1e80
#
_cell.length_a   1.000
_cell.length_b   1.000
_cell.length_c   1.000
_cell.angle_alpha   90.00
_cell.angle_beta   90.00
_cell.angle_gamma   90.00
#
_symmetry.space_group_name_H-M   'P 1'
#
loop_
_entity.id
_entity.type
_entity.pdbx_description
1 polymer ?
#
loop_
_entity_poly.entity_id
_entity_poly.type
_entity_poly.pdbx_seq_one_letter_code
_entity_poly.pdbx_strand_id
1 'polypeptide(L)'
;MSEILLAAQNVTKKFPGVLANDDVSIRLRPGRILALLGENGAGKSTLVNVLFGMYRPDSGQVVIKDETVDLHGPDDAISRGIGMVHQHFQLVPPMRVVENIVLGDEPTKRGLVDLDEARNRVVELSERYGLEIDPDALVEDLPVGMQQRVEILKALYRNADVLIMDEPTGVLTPQEADHLLGVLRELTETGLGIVFITHKLREVLAIADDIVVLRNGQVVGETTPSQTSEGGLAEMMVGRSVVLQVEKSAADPGDVVLKVSELEVNDDRGQVALDGLNFEVRAGEILGVAGVEGNGQRELVEAITGLRHPSVGVMEIDGEQLTSGSPRQITKKGVAHIPEDREKHGVVAVYSVAENSILNRYHRRPFSIRGILRRDVIRGHAQDVVDEFDVRTPNVLV
;
A
#
# COMPACT_ATOMS: atom_id res chain seq x y z
N MET A 1 -6.66 -20.21 29.20
CA MET A 1 -6.47 -19.28 28.08
C MET A 1 -5.07 -19.53 27.54
N SER A 2 -4.91 -19.61 26.23
CA SER A 2 -3.59 -19.76 25.59
C SER A 2 -2.69 -18.56 25.92
N GLU A 3 -1.40 -18.81 26.12
CA GLU A 3 -0.43 -17.75 26.39
C GLU A 3 -0.05 -17.04 25.08
N ILE A 4 -0.08 -17.78 23.97
CA ILE A 4 0.24 -17.32 22.60
C ILE A 4 -0.97 -17.56 21.71
N LEU A 5 -1.46 -16.50 21.03
CA LEU A 5 -2.47 -16.65 19.97
C LEU A 5 -1.86 -17.02 18.64
N LEU A 6 -0.76 -16.34 18.26
CA LEU A 6 -0.06 -16.57 16.99
C LEU A 6 1.43 -16.32 17.19
N ALA A 7 2.28 -17.21 16.67
CA ALA A 7 3.71 -16.97 16.62
C ALA A 7 4.35 -17.55 15.35
N ALA A 8 5.41 -16.89 14.89
CA ALA A 8 6.43 -17.48 14.06
C ALA A 8 7.62 -17.87 14.96
N GLN A 9 8.19 -19.05 14.77
CA GLN A 9 9.37 -19.51 15.51
C GLN A 9 10.44 -19.94 14.53
N ASN A 10 11.54 -19.17 14.48
CA ASN A 10 12.72 -19.41 13.64
C ASN A 10 12.36 -19.59 12.15
N VAL A 11 11.38 -18.81 11.67
CA VAL A 11 10.86 -18.91 10.31
C VAL A 11 11.87 -18.38 9.30
N THR A 12 12.22 -19.23 8.35
CA THR A 12 13.04 -18.89 7.19
C THR A 12 12.23 -19.09 5.91
N LYS A 13 12.25 -18.10 5.00
CA LYS A 13 11.63 -18.21 3.68
C LYS A 13 12.54 -17.67 2.60
N LYS A 14 12.76 -18.50 1.57
CA LYS A 14 13.62 -18.18 0.41
C LYS A 14 12.81 -18.17 -0.87
N PHE A 15 13.15 -17.24 -1.73
CA PHE A 15 12.71 -17.22 -3.12
C PHE A 15 13.96 -17.25 -4.03
N PRO A 16 13.84 -17.55 -5.32
CA PRO A 16 14.99 -17.53 -6.24
C PRO A 16 15.72 -16.18 -6.17
N GLY A 17 16.96 -16.21 -5.67
CA GLY A 17 17.82 -15.03 -5.52
C GLY A 17 17.55 -14.13 -4.30
N VAL A 18 16.53 -14.43 -3.45
CA VAL A 18 16.18 -13.58 -2.29
C VAL A 18 15.92 -14.43 -1.06
N LEU A 19 16.60 -14.11 0.05
CA LEU A 19 16.29 -14.61 1.39
C LEU A 19 15.34 -13.59 2.04
N ALA A 20 14.03 -13.87 1.95
CA ALA A 20 13.01 -12.92 2.36
C ALA A 20 12.77 -12.87 3.88
N ASN A 21 12.87 -14.02 4.55
CA ASN A 21 12.92 -14.13 6.01
C ASN A 21 14.05 -15.08 6.41
N ASP A 22 14.81 -14.72 7.43
CA ASP A 22 15.96 -15.44 7.94
C ASP A 22 15.87 -15.53 9.46
N ASP A 23 15.51 -16.71 9.95
CA ASP A 23 15.39 -17.02 11.38
C ASP A 23 14.47 -16.06 12.17
N VAL A 24 13.33 -15.69 11.58
CA VAL A 24 12.40 -14.72 12.16
C VAL A 24 11.53 -15.36 13.22
N SER A 25 11.52 -14.76 14.43
CA SER A 25 10.63 -15.15 15.52
C SER A 25 9.81 -13.93 15.98
N ILE A 26 8.48 -14.09 16.06
CA ILE A 26 7.55 -13.10 16.61
C ILE A 26 6.47 -13.80 17.44
N ARG A 27 5.85 -13.08 18.37
CA ARG A 27 4.78 -13.60 19.24
C ARG A 27 3.67 -12.58 19.45
N LEU A 28 2.44 -13.03 19.25
CA LEU A 28 1.22 -12.28 19.55
C LEU A 28 0.48 -12.94 20.72
N ARG A 29 0.11 -12.14 21.72
CA ARG A 29 -0.67 -12.56 22.89
C ARG A 29 -2.11 -12.11 22.78
N PRO A 30 -3.06 -12.76 23.51
CA PRO A 30 -4.45 -12.29 23.59
C PRO A 30 -4.57 -10.84 24.04
N GLY A 31 -5.47 -10.08 23.41
CA GLY A 31 -5.75 -8.70 23.76
C GLY A 31 -4.60 -7.71 23.54
N ARG A 32 -3.64 -8.06 22.65
CA ARG A 32 -2.49 -7.20 22.39
C ARG A 32 -2.33 -6.88 20.90
N ILE A 33 -1.72 -5.74 20.64
CA ILE A 33 -1.35 -5.29 19.30
C ILE A 33 0.16 -5.43 19.16
N LEU A 34 0.59 -6.33 18.27
CA LEU A 34 1.96 -6.47 17.83
C LEU A 34 2.17 -5.66 16.55
N ALA A 35 2.92 -4.58 16.63
CA ALA A 35 3.33 -3.85 15.44
C ALA A 35 4.54 -4.49 14.77
N LEU A 36 4.44 -4.74 13.46
CA LEU A 36 5.51 -5.25 12.63
C LEU A 36 6.01 -4.15 11.71
N LEU A 37 7.18 -3.62 12.01
CA LEU A 37 7.82 -2.53 11.28
C LEU A 37 8.94 -2.99 10.36
N GLY A 38 9.27 -2.18 9.36
CA GLY A 38 10.42 -2.36 8.47
C GLY A 38 10.22 -1.59 7.17
N GLU A 39 11.31 -1.35 6.45
CA GLU A 39 11.25 -0.74 5.11
C GLU A 39 10.56 -1.68 4.09
N ASN A 40 10.26 -1.14 2.90
CA ASN A 40 9.78 -1.96 1.79
C ASN A 40 10.86 -3.00 1.42
N GLY A 41 10.45 -4.27 1.27
CA GLY A 41 11.38 -5.37 1.05
C GLY A 41 12.04 -5.94 2.32
N ALA A 42 11.71 -5.47 3.52
CA ALA A 42 12.25 -6.01 4.78
C ALA A 42 11.76 -7.43 5.13
N GLY A 43 10.80 -7.99 4.38
CA GLY A 43 10.26 -9.32 4.60
C GLY A 43 8.93 -9.38 5.34
N LYS A 44 8.29 -8.24 5.65
CA LYS A 44 7.02 -8.16 6.41
C LYS A 44 5.89 -8.94 5.73
N SER A 45 5.56 -8.62 4.48
CA SER A 45 4.48 -9.28 3.74
C SER A 45 4.78 -10.77 3.51
N THR A 46 6.05 -11.16 3.36
CA THR A 46 6.43 -12.58 3.27
C THR A 46 6.13 -13.31 4.58
N LEU A 47 6.52 -12.74 5.72
CA LEU A 47 6.25 -13.33 7.04
C LEU A 47 4.74 -13.47 7.28
N VAL A 48 3.97 -12.43 6.96
CA VAL A 48 2.51 -12.43 7.08
C VAL A 48 1.88 -13.51 6.21
N ASN A 49 2.33 -13.64 4.97
CA ASN A 49 1.84 -14.68 4.07
C ASN A 49 2.19 -16.11 4.58
N VAL A 50 3.30 -16.28 5.32
CA VAL A 50 3.59 -17.54 6.02
C VAL A 50 2.61 -17.74 7.17
N LEU A 51 2.34 -16.73 8.00
CA LEU A 51 1.41 -16.80 9.12
C LEU A 51 -0.05 -17.05 8.67
N PHE A 52 -0.41 -16.56 7.49
CA PHE A 52 -1.74 -16.76 6.89
C PHE A 52 -1.83 -18.02 6.01
N GLY A 53 -0.75 -18.81 5.91
CA GLY A 53 -0.74 -20.07 5.16
C GLY A 53 -0.62 -19.93 3.65
N MET A 54 -0.39 -18.73 3.10
CA MET A 54 -0.17 -18.52 1.65
C MET A 54 1.19 -19.07 1.21
N TYR A 55 2.19 -19.02 2.09
CA TYR A 55 3.51 -19.60 1.86
C TYR A 55 3.87 -20.59 2.96
N ARG A 56 4.46 -21.71 2.59
CA ARG A 56 5.09 -22.60 3.55
C ARG A 56 6.48 -22.07 3.88
N PRO A 57 6.90 -22.06 5.16
CA PRO A 57 8.26 -21.76 5.52
C PRO A 57 9.21 -22.85 5.02
N ASP A 58 10.45 -22.50 4.68
CA ASP A 58 11.49 -23.46 4.32
C ASP A 58 12.11 -24.10 5.56
N SER A 59 12.10 -23.39 6.69
CA SER A 59 12.40 -23.90 8.04
C SER A 59 11.70 -23.07 9.10
N GLY A 60 11.67 -23.57 10.35
CA GLY A 60 10.90 -22.98 11.44
C GLY A 60 9.45 -23.46 11.45
N GLN A 61 8.62 -22.84 12.27
CA GLN A 61 7.23 -23.28 12.46
C GLN A 61 6.30 -22.12 12.81
N VAL A 62 5.03 -22.31 12.51
CA VAL A 62 3.93 -21.43 12.93
C VAL A 62 3.24 -22.07 14.15
N VAL A 63 2.96 -21.26 15.17
CA VAL A 63 2.24 -21.68 16.38
C VAL A 63 0.94 -20.91 16.47
N ILE A 64 -0.19 -21.58 16.64
CA ILE A 64 -1.52 -20.99 16.84
C ILE A 64 -2.11 -21.58 18.12
N LYS A 65 -2.49 -20.71 19.07
CA LYS A 65 -3.07 -21.11 20.37
C LYS A 65 -2.21 -22.15 21.11
N ASP A 66 -0.90 -21.87 21.20
CA ASP A 66 0.15 -22.71 21.80
C ASP A 66 0.41 -24.05 21.08
N GLU A 67 -0.23 -24.32 19.92
CA GLU A 67 -0.01 -25.53 19.13
C GLU A 67 0.78 -25.24 17.86
N THR A 68 1.81 -26.06 17.59
CA THR A 68 2.54 -25.99 16.31
C THR A 68 1.66 -26.54 15.20
N VAL A 69 1.55 -25.77 14.11
CA VAL A 69 0.68 -26.10 12.98
C VAL A 69 1.44 -26.07 11.65
N ASP A 70 1.05 -26.95 10.73
CA ASP A 70 1.45 -26.90 9.32
C ASP A 70 0.25 -26.40 8.49
N LEU A 71 0.28 -25.13 8.13
CA LEU A 71 -0.80 -24.51 7.37
C LEU A 71 -0.75 -24.93 5.91
N HIS A 72 -1.89 -25.42 5.39
CA HIS A 72 -2.04 -25.93 4.04
C HIS A 72 -2.65 -24.89 3.08
N GLY A 73 -3.07 -23.73 3.60
CA GLY A 73 -3.64 -22.63 2.84
C GLY A 73 -4.35 -21.62 3.72
N PRO A 74 -4.85 -20.51 3.13
CA PRO A 74 -5.63 -19.50 3.86
C PRO A 74 -6.87 -20.06 4.56
N ASP A 75 -7.55 -21.03 3.95
CA ASP A 75 -8.75 -21.63 4.55
C ASP A 75 -8.45 -22.36 5.86
N ASP A 76 -7.27 -23.00 5.95
CA ASP A 76 -6.83 -23.64 7.19
C ASP A 76 -6.50 -22.58 8.26
N ALA A 77 -5.87 -21.47 7.90
CA ALA A 77 -5.61 -20.35 8.81
C ALA A 77 -6.93 -19.72 9.31
N ILE A 78 -7.88 -19.47 8.41
CA ILE A 78 -9.20 -18.93 8.75
C ILE A 78 -9.95 -19.88 9.70
N SER A 79 -9.96 -21.19 9.43
CA SER A 79 -10.61 -22.16 10.29
C SER A 79 -10.04 -22.22 11.70
N ARG A 80 -8.78 -21.80 11.88
CA ARG A 80 -8.07 -21.70 13.16
C ARG A 80 -8.24 -20.34 13.84
N GLY A 81 -9.03 -19.43 13.24
CA GLY A 81 -9.35 -18.13 13.79
C GLY A 81 -8.36 -17.02 13.41
N ILE A 82 -7.63 -17.15 12.29
CA ILE A 82 -6.80 -16.07 11.76
C ILE A 82 -7.57 -15.35 10.64
N GLY A 83 -7.87 -14.06 10.82
CA GLY A 83 -8.37 -13.17 9.80
C GLY A 83 -7.27 -12.28 9.23
N MET A 84 -7.39 -11.88 7.98
CA MET A 84 -6.46 -10.93 7.34
C MET A 84 -7.21 -9.85 6.60
N VAL A 85 -6.80 -8.60 6.83
CA VAL A 85 -7.21 -7.43 6.07
C VAL A 85 -6.01 -7.00 5.21
N HIS A 86 -6.18 -7.08 3.91
CA HIS A 86 -5.14 -6.81 2.94
C HIS A 86 -4.99 -5.31 2.67
N GLN A 87 -3.83 -4.89 2.19
CA GLN A 87 -3.55 -3.52 1.77
C GLN A 87 -4.52 -3.04 0.67
N HIS A 88 -4.89 -3.92 -0.25
CA HIS A 88 -5.94 -3.69 -1.26
C HIS A 88 -7.19 -4.47 -0.89
N PHE A 89 -8.31 -3.81 -0.78
CA PHE A 89 -9.57 -4.43 -0.37
C PHE A 89 -9.95 -5.62 -1.25
N GLN A 90 -10.32 -6.70 -0.58
CA GLN A 90 -10.78 -7.94 -1.21
C GLN A 90 -12.33 -7.96 -1.26
N LEU A 91 -12.91 -6.81 -1.62
CA LEU A 91 -14.36 -6.64 -1.75
C LEU A 91 -14.79 -6.74 -3.21
N VAL A 92 -16.00 -7.22 -3.43
CA VAL A 92 -16.64 -7.29 -4.75
C VAL A 92 -17.54 -6.05 -4.91
N PRO A 93 -17.14 -5.04 -5.72
CA PRO A 93 -17.79 -3.73 -5.72
C PRO A 93 -19.30 -3.74 -6.00
N PRO A 94 -19.83 -4.53 -6.99
CA PRO A 94 -21.24 -4.53 -7.31
C PRO A 94 -22.13 -5.32 -6.32
N MET A 95 -21.54 -5.93 -5.30
CA MET A 95 -22.28 -6.68 -4.27
C MET A 95 -22.61 -5.78 -3.07
N ARG A 96 -23.67 -6.13 -2.35
CA ARG A 96 -24.03 -5.49 -1.08
C ARG A 96 -23.02 -5.86 0.01
N VAL A 97 -22.96 -5.04 1.04
CA VAL A 97 -22.11 -5.27 2.22
C VAL A 97 -22.36 -6.65 2.82
N VAL A 98 -23.62 -7.00 3.07
CA VAL A 98 -23.96 -8.32 3.63
C VAL A 98 -23.47 -9.47 2.76
N GLU A 99 -23.63 -9.37 1.43
CA GLU A 99 -23.18 -10.39 0.48
C GLU A 99 -21.67 -10.54 0.47
N ASN A 100 -20.92 -9.42 0.56
CA ASN A 100 -19.47 -9.45 0.65
C ASN A 100 -18.97 -10.11 1.94
N ILE A 101 -19.61 -9.80 3.08
CA ILE A 101 -19.21 -10.33 4.39
C ILE A 101 -19.38 -11.85 4.46
N VAL A 102 -20.53 -12.36 4.00
CA VAL A 102 -20.85 -13.79 4.10
C VAL A 102 -20.29 -14.62 2.94
N LEU A 103 -19.70 -14.00 1.93
CA LEU A 103 -19.19 -14.68 0.74
C LEU A 103 -18.25 -15.84 1.11
N GLY A 104 -18.62 -17.07 0.75
CA GLY A 104 -17.88 -18.29 1.07
C GLY A 104 -18.12 -18.88 2.47
N ASP A 105 -19.06 -18.27 3.26
CA ASP A 105 -19.57 -18.79 4.53
C ASP A 105 -21.05 -18.39 4.70
N GLU A 106 -21.82 -18.55 3.61
CA GLU A 106 -23.21 -18.12 3.55
C GLU A 106 -24.08 -19.01 4.43
N PRO A 107 -24.91 -18.43 5.33
CA PRO A 107 -25.90 -19.19 6.05
C PRO A 107 -26.94 -19.75 5.06
N THR A 108 -27.30 -21.02 5.23
CA THR A 108 -28.20 -21.69 4.31
C THR A 108 -29.44 -22.25 5.02
N LYS A 109 -30.60 -22.07 4.38
CA LYS A 109 -31.89 -22.65 4.83
C LYS A 109 -32.52 -23.44 3.69
N ARG A 110 -32.74 -24.72 3.90
CA ARG A 110 -33.29 -25.63 2.89
C ARG A 110 -32.50 -25.65 1.56
N GLY A 111 -31.19 -25.47 1.62
CA GLY A 111 -30.29 -25.47 0.45
C GLY A 111 -30.25 -24.17 -0.35
N LEU A 112 -30.87 -23.10 0.15
CA LEU A 112 -30.77 -21.74 -0.38
C LEU A 112 -30.08 -20.83 0.61
N VAL A 113 -29.39 -19.81 0.13
CA VAL A 113 -28.76 -18.79 0.96
C VAL A 113 -29.81 -18.01 1.77
N ASP A 114 -29.65 -17.91 3.09
CA ASP A 114 -30.52 -17.16 3.97
C ASP A 114 -29.95 -15.77 4.24
N LEU A 115 -30.27 -14.81 3.35
CA LEU A 115 -29.79 -13.43 3.48
C LEU A 115 -30.38 -12.69 4.68
N ASP A 116 -31.54 -13.08 5.18
CA ASP A 116 -32.13 -12.47 6.37
C ASP A 116 -31.35 -12.87 7.63
N GLU A 117 -30.96 -14.13 7.74
CA GLU A 117 -30.06 -14.58 8.81
C GLU A 117 -28.68 -13.92 8.70
N ALA A 118 -28.11 -13.85 7.50
CA ALA A 118 -26.86 -13.17 7.22
C ALA A 118 -26.90 -11.70 7.70
N ARG A 119 -27.97 -10.96 7.30
CA ARG A 119 -28.16 -9.57 7.67
C ARG A 119 -28.23 -9.38 9.19
N ASN A 120 -29.04 -10.18 9.88
CA ASN A 120 -29.19 -10.12 11.32
C ASN A 120 -27.84 -10.29 12.03
N ARG A 121 -27.06 -11.27 11.61
CA ARG A 121 -25.73 -11.55 12.17
C ARG A 121 -24.72 -10.42 11.87
N VAL A 122 -24.76 -9.85 10.67
CA VAL A 122 -23.92 -8.69 10.30
C VAL A 122 -24.26 -7.47 11.14
N VAL A 123 -25.55 -7.18 11.33
CA VAL A 123 -26.00 -6.08 12.19
C VAL A 123 -25.55 -6.29 13.64
N GLU A 124 -25.76 -7.47 14.20
CA GLU A 124 -25.31 -7.81 15.56
C GLU A 124 -23.82 -7.59 15.76
N LEU A 125 -22.99 -8.05 14.81
CA LEU A 125 -21.54 -7.88 14.85
C LEU A 125 -21.15 -6.39 14.68
N SER A 126 -21.82 -5.68 13.76
CA SER A 126 -21.59 -4.24 13.55
C SER A 126 -21.86 -3.42 14.81
N GLU A 127 -22.97 -3.70 15.50
CA GLU A 127 -23.32 -3.05 16.78
C GLU A 127 -22.35 -3.46 17.90
N ARG A 128 -22.04 -4.77 18.00
CA ARG A 128 -21.13 -5.30 19.03
C ARG A 128 -19.75 -4.66 18.98
N TYR A 129 -19.23 -4.38 17.77
CA TYR A 129 -17.89 -3.85 17.58
C TYR A 129 -17.86 -2.37 17.19
N GLY A 130 -18.98 -1.66 17.24
CA GLY A 130 -19.05 -0.23 16.95
C GLY A 130 -18.66 0.16 15.52
N LEU A 131 -18.84 -0.75 14.54
CA LEU A 131 -18.37 -0.53 13.17
C LEU A 131 -19.36 0.26 12.29
N GLU A 132 -20.63 0.41 12.75
CA GLU A 132 -21.69 1.23 12.12
C GLU A 132 -21.79 1.07 10.59
N ILE A 133 -22.17 -0.10 10.10
CA ILE A 133 -22.26 -0.43 8.68
C ILE A 133 -23.71 -0.70 8.27
N ASP A 134 -24.13 -0.14 7.12
CA ASP A 134 -25.40 -0.50 6.47
C ASP A 134 -25.19 -1.80 5.65
N PRO A 135 -25.82 -2.94 6.05
CA PRO A 135 -25.67 -4.22 5.37
C PRO A 135 -26.22 -4.23 3.94
N ASP A 136 -27.14 -3.31 3.63
CA ASP A 136 -27.81 -3.24 2.32
C ASP A 136 -27.16 -2.27 1.33
N ALA A 137 -26.18 -1.48 1.77
CA ALA A 137 -25.43 -0.59 0.89
C ALA A 137 -24.61 -1.36 -0.15
N LEU A 138 -24.43 -0.79 -1.35
CA LEU A 138 -23.50 -1.32 -2.35
C LEU A 138 -22.07 -0.94 -1.96
N VAL A 139 -21.14 -1.87 -2.09
CA VAL A 139 -19.75 -1.64 -1.71
C VAL A 139 -19.10 -0.55 -2.58
N GLU A 140 -19.44 -0.47 -3.87
CA GLU A 140 -18.92 0.55 -4.78
C GLU A 140 -19.33 1.99 -4.42
N ASP A 141 -20.43 2.16 -3.67
CA ASP A 141 -20.92 3.46 -3.24
C ASP A 141 -20.34 3.90 -1.88
N LEU A 142 -19.59 3.01 -1.20
CA LEU A 142 -19.06 3.30 0.13
C LEU A 142 -17.77 4.13 0.05
N PRO A 143 -17.60 5.13 0.94
CA PRO A 143 -16.31 5.75 1.19
C PRO A 143 -15.25 4.71 1.60
N VAL A 144 -13.98 4.98 1.30
CA VAL A 144 -12.85 4.06 1.57
C VAL A 144 -12.80 3.61 3.03
N GLY A 145 -13.00 4.53 3.99
CA GLY A 145 -13.05 4.20 5.42
C GLY A 145 -14.17 3.24 5.80
N MET A 146 -15.30 3.27 5.09
CA MET A 146 -16.39 2.32 5.29
C MET A 146 -16.07 0.95 4.67
N GLN A 147 -15.43 0.92 3.50
CA GLN A 147 -14.93 -0.33 2.90
C GLN A 147 -13.95 -1.04 3.83
N GLN A 148 -13.08 -0.31 4.50
CA GLN A 148 -12.16 -0.83 5.51
C GLN A 148 -12.91 -1.53 6.66
N ARG A 149 -13.99 -0.91 7.16
CA ARG A 149 -14.83 -1.52 8.21
C ARG A 149 -15.51 -2.81 7.72
N VAL A 150 -15.93 -2.85 6.46
CA VAL A 150 -16.51 -4.07 5.85
C VAL A 150 -15.48 -5.20 5.83
N GLU A 151 -14.22 -4.93 5.48
CA GLU A 151 -13.14 -5.94 5.51
C GLU A 151 -12.89 -6.46 6.93
N ILE A 152 -12.86 -5.57 7.94
CA ILE A 152 -12.72 -5.98 9.34
C ILE A 152 -13.91 -6.85 9.76
N LEU A 153 -15.13 -6.42 9.46
CA LEU A 153 -16.34 -7.15 9.83
C LEU A 153 -16.41 -8.52 9.15
N LYS A 154 -15.94 -8.63 7.90
CA LYS A 154 -15.81 -9.89 7.17
C LYS A 154 -14.88 -10.88 7.88
N ALA A 155 -13.75 -10.41 8.40
CA ALA A 155 -12.86 -11.25 9.21
C ALA A 155 -13.49 -11.66 10.55
N LEU A 156 -14.16 -10.73 11.24
CA LEU A 156 -14.85 -11.00 12.50
C LEU A 156 -16.07 -11.93 12.34
N TYR A 157 -16.77 -11.87 11.21
CA TYR A 157 -17.88 -12.75 10.89
C TYR A 157 -17.46 -14.24 10.90
N ARG A 158 -16.22 -14.51 10.51
CA ARG A 158 -15.59 -15.83 10.52
C ARG A 158 -14.95 -16.21 11.86
N ASN A 159 -15.32 -15.51 12.95
CA ASN A 159 -14.86 -15.74 14.32
C ASN A 159 -13.32 -15.67 14.44
N ALA A 160 -12.71 -14.65 13.87
CA ALA A 160 -11.26 -14.42 14.03
C ALA A 160 -10.91 -14.14 15.49
N ASP A 161 -9.87 -14.82 16.01
CA ASP A 161 -9.21 -14.53 17.30
C ASP A 161 -7.95 -13.70 17.07
N VAL A 162 -7.41 -13.76 15.86
CA VAL A 162 -6.26 -12.97 15.40
C VAL A 162 -6.65 -12.19 14.14
N LEU A 163 -6.33 -10.91 14.11
CA LEU A 163 -6.50 -10.07 12.94
C LEU A 163 -5.13 -9.58 12.45
N ILE A 164 -4.76 -9.95 11.25
CA ILE A 164 -3.56 -9.44 10.58
C ILE A 164 -3.98 -8.28 9.68
N MET A 165 -3.39 -7.10 9.88
CA MET A 165 -3.71 -5.89 9.14
C MET A 165 -2.49 -5.36 8.41
N ASP A 166 -2.51 -5.41 7.07
CA ASP A 166 -1.40 -4.97 6.22
C ASP A 166 -1.67 -3.56 5.69
N GLU A 167 -0.96 -2.56 6.25
CA GLU A 167 -1.05 -1.12 5.94
C GLU A 167 -2.50 -0.56 5.94
N PRO A 168 -3.30 -0.81 7.00
CA PRO A 168 -4.73 -0.54 6.95
C PRO A 168 -5.10 0.95 6.89
N THR A 169 -4.17 1.85 7.15
CA THR A 169 -4.38 3.30 7.14
C THR A 169 -3.82 3.98 5.88
N GLY A 170 -3.32 3.19 4.92
CA GLY A 170 -2.60 3.71 3.75
C GLY A 170 -3.41 4.68 2.90
N VAL A 171 -4.72 4.43 2.79
CA VAL A 171 -5.66 5.20 1.94
C VAL A 171 -6.65 6.05 2.76
N LEU A 172 -6.50 6.10 4.09
CA LEU A 172 -7.39 6.83 4.99
C LEU A 172 -6.91 8.26 5.23
N THR A 173 -7.85 9.16 5.45
CA THR A 173 -7.54 10.48 6.00
C THR A 173 -7.03 10.35 7.45
N PRO A 174 -6.29 11.35 7.99
CA PRO A 174 -5.82 11.30 9.37
C PRO A 174 -6.94 11.05 10.39
N GLN A 175 -8.11 11.67 10.21
CA GLN A 175 -9.26 11.50 11.11
C GLN A 175 -9.84 10.08 11.04
N GLU A 176 -9.94 9.51 9.83
CA GLU A 176 -10.38 8.12 9.66
C GLU A 176 -9.37 7.13 10.24
N ALA A 177 -8.07 7.40 10.08
CA ALA A 177 -7.01 6.59 10.68
C ALA A 177 -7.10 6.62 12.22
N ASP A 178 -7.22 7.79 12.84
CA ASP A 178 -7.36 7.92 14.29
C ASP A 178 -8.61 7.16 14.79
N HIS A 179 -9.74 7.26 14.06
CA HIS A 179 -10.94 6.51 14.38
C HIS A 179 -10.73 5.00 14.29
N LEU A 180 -10.09 4.52 13.19
CA LEU A 180 -9.76 3.11 13.03
C LEU A 180 -8.88 2.59 14.17
N LEU A 181 -7.84 3.35 14.57
CA LEU A 181 -6.97 2.97 15.68
C LEU A 181 -7.76 2.83 16.99
N GLY A 182 -8.76 3.70 17.23
CA GLY A 182 -9.68 3.58 18.36
C GLY A 182 -10.47 2.26 18.34
N VAL A 183 -11.08 1.94 17.19
CA VAL A 183 -11.82 0.68 17.00
C VAL A 183 -10.91 -0.54 17.23
N LEU A 184 -9.69 -0.54 16.70
CA LEU A 184 -8.75 -1.65 16.90
C LEU A 184 -8.38 -1.84 18.37
N ARG A 185 -8.25 -0.76 19.13
CA ARG A 185 -8.00 -0.83 20.58
C ARG A 185 -9.19 -1.46 21.30
N GLU A 186 -10.42 -1.05 21.00
CA GLU A 186 -11.64 -1.62 21.57
C GLU A 186 -11.76 -3.13 21.23
N LEU A 187 -11.44 -3.53 20.01
CA LEU A 187 -11.42 -4.94 19.62
C LEU A 187 -10.45 -5.76 20.47
N THR A 188 -9.28 -5.22 20.86
CA THR A 188 -8.34 -5.95 21.70
C THR A 188 -8.87 -6.18 23.13
N GLU A 189 -9.74 -5.30 23.65
CA GLU A 189 -10.37 -5.48 24.95
C GLU A 189 -11.28 -6.73 25.01
N THR A 190 -11.74 -7.20 23.85
CA THR A 190 -12.51 -8.46 23.75
C THR A 190 -11.62 -9.71 23.77
N GLY A 191 -10.30 -9.54 23.79
CA GLY A 191 -9.32 -10.62 23.73
C GLY A 191 -8.74 -10.90 22.33
N LEU A 192 -9.20 -10.17 21.29
CA LEU A 192 -8.67 -10.27 19.93
C LEU A 192 -7.19 -9.85 19.92
N GLY A 193 -6.33 -10.63 19.28
CA GLY A 193 -4.94 -10.25 19.03
C GLY A 193 -4.79 -9.61 17.64
N ILE A 194 -3.99 -8.56 17.52
CA ILE A 194 -3.78 -7.86 16.26
C ILE A 194 -2.31 -7.84 15.87
N VAL A 195 -1.98 -8.28 14.65
CA VAL A 195 -0.70 -8.00 13.99
C VAL A 195 -0.90 -6.78 13.09
N PHE A 196 -0.29 -5.66 13.45
CA PHE A 196 -0.45 -4.38 12.78
C PHE A 196 0.81 -4.03 11.98
N ILE A 197 0.70 -4.05 10.65
CA ILE A 197 1.81 -3.80 9.76
C ILE A 197 1.65 -2.39 9.19
N THR A 198 2.66 -1.55 9.41
CA THR A 198 2.69 -0.19 8.87
C THR A 198 4.13 0.32 8.80
N HIS A 199 4.35 1.37 8.03
CA HIS A 199 5.58 2.15 8.04
C HIS A 199 5.40 3.51 8.73
N LYS A 200 4.19 3.82 9.23
CA LYS A 200 3.84 5.08 9.88
C LYS A 200 4.13 5.01 11.38
N LEU A 201 5.30 5.51 11.79
CA LEU A 201 5.83 5.38 13.15
C LEU A 201 4.91 5.97 14.23
N ARG A 202 4.21 7.08 13.91
CA ARG A 202 3.27 7.73 14.85
C ARG A 202 2.10 6.82 15.18
N GLU A 203 1.57 6.09 14.20
CA GLU A 203 0.46 5.15 14.42
C GLU A 203 0.91 4.00 15.32
N VAL A 204 2.13 3.46 15.08
CA VAL A 204 2.70 2.41 15.93
C VAL A 204 2.85 2.85 17.36
N LEU A 205 3.43 4.03 17.60
CA LEU A 205 3.59 4.57 18.96
C LEU A 205 2.26 4.84 19.65
N ALA A 206 1.19 5.10 18.89
CA ALA A 206 -0.14 5.35 19.43
C ALA A 206 -0.90 4.08 19.82
N ILE A 207 -0.71 2.97 19.06
CA ILE A 207 -1.58 1.81 19.23
C ILE A 207 -0.87 0.54 19.70
N ALA A 208 0.42 0.34 19.39
CA ALA A 208 1.10 -0.91 19.65
C ALA A 208 1.31 -1.16 21.16
N ASP A 209 1.27 -2.42 21.54
CA ASP A 209 1.74 -2.90 22.84
C ASP A 209 3.18 -3.44 22.74
N ASP A 210 3.45 -4.19 21.70
CA ASP A 210 4.76 -4.74 21.37
C ASP A 210 5.14 -4.33 19.95
N ILE A 211 6.42 -4.05 19.73
CA ILE A 211 6.95 -3.60 18.43
C ILE A 211 8.09 -4.51 18.03
N VAL A 212 8.03 -5.06 16.83
CA VAL A 212 9.10 -5.84 16.20
C VAL A 212 9.55 -5.14 14.93
N VAL A 213 10.85 -4.93 14.78
CA VAL A 213 11.43 -4.27 13.60
C VAL A 213 12.16 -5.30 12.76
N LEU A 214 11.73 -5.44 11.51
CA LEU A 214 12.37 -6.26 10.48
C LEU A 214 13.26 -5.40 9.57
N ARG A 215 14.44 -5.93 9.27
CA ARG A 215 15.35 -5.36 8.28
C ARG A 215 16.12 -6.48 7.58
N ASN A 216 16.13 -6.47 6.24
CA ASN A 216 16.80 -7.48 5.41
C ASN A 216 16.40 -8.92 5.78
N GLY A 217 15.12 -9.16 6.08
CA GLY A 217 14.60 -10.47 6.42
C GLY A 217 14.85 -10.93 7.86
N GLN A 218 15.48 -10.13 8.71
CA GLN A 218 15.80 -10.49 10.11
C GLN A 218 15.12 -9.53 11.10
N VAL A 219 14.85 -10.01 12.30
CA VAL A 219 14.45 -9.16 13.44
C VAL A 219 15.68 -8.43 13.95
N VAL A 220 15.68 -7.11 13.84
CA VAL A 220 16.79 -6.24 14.30
C VAL A 220 16.52 -5.57 15.63
N GLY A 221 15.27 -5.62 16.11
CA GLY A 221 14.91 -5.08 17.42
C GLY A 221 13.49 -5.45 17.82
N GLU A 222 13.31 -5.63 19.13
CA GLU A 222 12.02 -5.76 19.80
C GLU A 222 11.95 -4.68 20.88
N THR A 223 10.82 -3.96 20.97
CA THR A 223 10.65 -2.85 21.90
C THR A 223 9.17 -2.61 22.22
N THR A 224 8.89 -1.61 23.05
CA THR A 224 7.53 -1.11 23.33
C THR A 224 7.48 0.40 23.10
N PRO A 225 6.30 1.01 22.89
CA PRO A 225 6.17 2.46 22.71
C PRO A 225 6.81 3.28 23.84
N SER A 226 6.78 2.78 25.07
CA SER A 226 7.37 3.46 26.24
C SER A 226 8.90 3.44 26.27
N GLN A 227 9.54 2.57 25.48
CA GLN A 227 11.00 2.36 25.47
C GLN A 227 11.67 2.93 24.23
N THR A 228 10.92 3.54 23.32
CA THR A 228 11.41 4.03 22.05
C THR A 228 10.80 5.37 21.66
N SER A 229 11.21 5.89 20.52
CA SER A 229 10.69 7.12 19.90
C SER A 229 10.60 6.95 18.39
N GLU A 230 9.96 7.89 17.67
CA GLU A 230 9.96 7.88 16.20
C GLU A 230 11.38 7.78 15.63
N GLY A 231 12.33 8.58 16.17
CA GLY A 231 13.73 8.54 15.75
C GLY A 231 14.40 7.20 16.00
N GLY A 232 14.17 6.59 17.18
CA GLY A 232 14.70 5.27 17.52
C GLY A 232 14.15 4.16 16.61
N LEU A 233 12.86 4.18 16.31
CA LEU A 233 12.25 3.24 15.38
C LEU A 233 12.79 3.42 13.95
N ALA A 234 12.90 4.67 13.48
CA ALA A 234 13.48 4.98 12.18
C ALA A 234 14.92 4.47 12.05
N GLU A 235 15.74 4.67 13.10
CA GLU A 235 17.12 4.18 13.13
C GLU A 235 17.20 2.65 13.07
N MET A 236 16.35 1.93 13.81
CA MET A 236 16.26 0.48 13.74
C MET A 236 15.87 0.00 12.34
N MET A 237 14.89 0.66 11.70
CA MET A 237 14.40 0.30 10.37
C MET A 237 15.46 0.48 9.29
N VAL A 238 16.14 1.65 9.28
CA VAL A 238 17.11 2.03 8.23
C VAL A 238 18.52 1.51 8.55
N GLY A 239 18.85 1.32 9.84
CA GLY A 239 20.16 0.84 10.30
C GLY A 239 21.25 1.92 10.38
N ARG A 240 20.86 3.19 10.27
CA ARG A 240 21.70 4.37 10.46
C ARG A 240 20.86 5.48 11.07
N SER A 241 21.51 6.44 11.71
CA SER A 241 20.80 7.61 12.22
C SER A 241 20.04 8.31 11.10
N VAL A 242 18.74 8.49 11.28
CA VAL A 242 17.85 9.12 10.31
C VAL A 242 17.60 10.55 10.75
N VAL A 243 17.97 11.51 9.89
CA VAL A 243 17.58 12.90 10.06
C VAL A 243 16.12 13.04 9.63
N LEU A 244 15.21 13.08 10.60
CA LEU A 244 13.77 13.25 10.34
C LEU A 244 13.41 14.67 9.86
N GLN A 245 14.30 15.63 10.09
CA GLN A 245 14.18 16.99 9.59
C GLN A 245 15.36 17.31 8.69
N VAL A 246 15.10 17.49 7.41
CA VAL A 246 16.10 17.93 6.46
C VAL A 246 16.35 19.42 6.69
N GLU A 247 17.57 19.79 7.07
CA GLU A 247 18.00 21.20 7.05
C GLU A 247 18.01 21.66 5.59
N LYS A 248 17.01 22.45 5.22
CA LYS A 248 16.85 22.98 3.87
C LYS A 248 17.30 24.44 3.85
N SER A 249 18.28 24.76 3.01
CA SER A 249 18.58 26.15 2.67
C SER A 249 17.39 26.80 1.97
N ALA A 250 17.28 28.12 2.05
CA ALA A 250 16.28 28.87 1.30
C ALA A 250 16.35 28.49 -0.19
N ALA A 251 15.20 28.26 -0.83
CA ALA A 251 15.17 28.04 -2.27
C ALA A 251 15.60 29.32 -3.01
N ASP A 252 16.34 29.14 -4.11
CA ASP A 252 16.66 30.20 -5.08
C ASP A 252 16.01 29.83 -6.42
N PRO A 253 14.69 30.09 -6.59
CA PRO A 253 13.94 29.68 -7.76
C PRO A 253 14.38 30.48 -9.00
N GLY A 254 14.67 29.76 -10.08
CA GLY A 254 14.99 30.36 -11.38
C GLY A 254 13.75 30.77 -12.19
N ASP A 255 13.84 30.64 -13.53
CA ASP A 255 12.76 30.96 -14.46
C ASP A 255 11.56 29.99 -14.31
N VAL A 256 10.40 30.46 -14.76
CA VAL A 256 9.18 29.62 -14.80
C VAL A 256 9.33 28.54 -15.86
N VAL A 257 9.26 27.27 -15.43
CA VAL A 257 9.35 26.08 -16.31
C VAL A 257 8.01 25.45 -16.62
N LEU A 258 7.01 25.62 -15.74
CA LEU A 258 5.62 25.22 -15.97
C LEU A 258 4.72 26.34 -15.51
N LYS A 259 3.78 26.72 -16.38
CA LYS A 259 2.72 27.68 -16.07
C LYS A 259 1.36 27.08 -16.47
N VAL A 260 0.44 27.12 -15.53
CA VAL A 260 -0.94 26.69 -15.69
C VAL A 260 -1.85 27.87 -15.41
N SER A 261 -2.77 28.17 -16.33
CA SER A 261 -3.68 29.32 -16.24
C SER A 261 -5.11 28.89 -16.57
N GLU A 262 -6.04 29.18 -15.67
CA GLU A 262 -7.48 28.91 -15.80
C GLU A 262 -7.79 27.48 -16.26
N LEU A 263 -7.07 26.48 -15.72
CA LEU A 263 -7.18 25.10 -16.16
C LEU A 263 -8.46 24.45 -15.63
N GLU A 264 -9.31 24.02 -16.54
CA GLU A 264 -10.47 23.18 -16.24
C GLU A 264 -10.30 21.79 -16.85
N VAL A 265 -10.56 20.75 -16.04
CA VAL A 265 -10.44 19.36 -16.46
C VAL A 265 -11.63 18.56 -15.96
N ASN A 266 -12.22 17.76 -16.83
CA ASN A 266 -13.30 16.86 -16.47
C ASN A 266 -12.76 15.48 -16.08
N ASP A 267 -13.45 14.82 -15.14
CA ASP A 267 -13.24 13.42 -14.78
C ASP A 267 -13.74 12.46 -15.87
N ASP A 268 -13.64 11.15 -15.63
CA ASP A 268 -14.09 10.09 -16.55
C ASP A 268 -15.63 10.04 -16.69
N ARG A 269 -16.38 10.67 -15.78
CA ARG A 269 -17.85 10.79 -15.80
C ARG A 269 -18.31 12.08 -16.49
N GLY A 270 -17.37 12.92 -16.94
CA GLY A 270 -17.65 14.21 -17.53
C GLY A 270 -18.00 15.33 -16.53
N GLN A 271 -17.75 15.12 -15.24
CA GLN A 271 -17.89 16.13 -14.20
C GLN A 271 -16.61 16.95 -14.07
N VAL A 272 -16.75 18.22 -13.71
CA VAL A 272 -15.60 19.11 -13.51
C VAL A 272 -14.82 18.66 -12.27
N ALA A 273 -13.60 18.17 -12.48
CA ALA A 273 -12.67 17.76 -11.44
C ALA A 273 -11.70 18.89 -11.03
N LEU A 274 -11.32 19.74 -12.00
CA LEU A 274 -10.53 20.95 -11.77
C LEU A 274 -11.27 22.13 -12.38
N ASP A 275 -11.39 23.21 -11.60
CA ASP A 275 -12.13 24.42 -11.96
C ASP A 275 -11.23 25.66 -11.81
N GLY A 276 -10.76 26.21 -12.94
CA GLY A 276 -10.01 27.45 -12.99
C GLY A 276 -8.66 27.44 -12.26
N LEU A 277 -7.93 26.31 -12.27
CA LEU A 277 -6.68 26.16 -11.53
C LEU A 277 -5.56 27.01 -12.13
N ASN A 278 -4.86 27.76 -11.27
CA ASN A 278 -3.75 28.63 -11.62
C ASN A 278 -2.53 28.33 -10.73
N PHE A 279 -1.36 28.09 -11.33
CA PHE A 279 -0.09 28.00 -10.63
C PHE A 279 1.11 28.05 -11.58
N GLU A 280 2.29 28.31 -11.01
CA GLU A 280 3.57 28.26 -11.71
C GLU A 280 4.55 27.39 -10.94
N VAL A 281 5.46 26.74 -11.66
CA VAL A 281 6.63 26.03 -11.08
C VAL A 281 7.88 26.60 -11.71
N ARG A 282 8.87 26.93 -10.88
CA ARG A 282 10.14 27.51 -11.31
C ARG A 282 11.26 26.47 -11.29
N ALA A 283 12.30 26.72 -12.07
CA ALA A 283 13.51 25.91 -12.03
C ALA A 283 14.09 25.87 -10.60
N GLY A 284 14.46 24.68 -10.11
CA GLY A 284 14.95 24.49 -8.74
C GLY A 284 13.91 24.56 -7.63
N GLU A 285 12.62 24.69 -7.99
CA GLU A 285 11.50 24.72 -7.05
C GLU A 285 10.82 23.33 -6.92
N ILE A 286 10.34 23.03 -5.72
CA ILE A 286 9.44 21.90 -5.45
C ILE A 286 8.08 22.48 -5.06
N LEU A 287 7.10 22.33 -5.94
CA LEU A 287 5.71 22.69 -5.65
C LEU A 287 4.97 21.48 -5.07
N GLY A 288 4.49 21.57 -3.83
CA GLY A 288 3.66 20.56 -3.21
C GLY A 288 2.19 20.75 -3.56
N VAL A 289 1.53 19.71 -4.09
CA VAL A 289 0.08 19.68 -4.31
C VAL A 289 -0.53 18.75 -3.25
N ALA A 290 -1.31 19.31 -2.34
CA ALA A 290 -1.97 18.56 -1.28
C ALA A 290 -3.48 18.44 -1.55
N GLY A 291 -4.05 17.31 -1.15
CA GLY A 291 -5.49 17.04 -1.25
C GLY A 291 -5.80 15.62 -0.79
N VAL A 292 -7.06 15.33 -0.51
CA VAL A 292 -7.54 13.97 -0.30
C VAL A 292 -7.87 13.33 -1.64
N GLU A 293 -7.87 12.01 -1.70
CA GLU A 293 -8.17 11.25 -2.92
C GLU A 293 -9.53 11.70 -3.51
N GLY A 294 -9.58 11.82 -4.86
CA GLY A 294 -10.78 12.28 -5.57
C GLY A 294 -10.94 13.79 -5.73
N ASN A 295 -9.96 14.60 -5.27
CA ASN A 295 -10.03 16.07 -5.40
C ASN A 295 -9.29 16.63 -6.65
N GLY A 296 -9.11 15.82 -7.69
CA GLY A 296 -8.59 16.28 -8.98
C GLY A 296 -7.08 16.17 -9.15
N GLN A 297 -6.32 15.65 -8.18
CA GLN A 297 -4.86 15.48 -8.31
C GLN A 297 -4.49 14.57 -9.50
N ARG A 298 -5.23 13.48 -9.70
CA ARG A 298 -5.05 12.58 -10.82
C ARG A 298 -5.28 13.29 -12.14
N GLU A 299 -6.41 14.02 -12.26
CA GLU A 299 -6.79 14.75 -13.45
C GLU A 299 -5.76 15.85 -13.77
N LEU A 300 -5.19 16.50 -12.74
CA LEU A 300 -4.12 17.48 -12.90
C LEU A 300 -2.86 16.84 -13.50
N VAL A 301 -2.41 15.74 -12.94
CA VAL A 301 -1.22 15.01 -13.41
C VAL A 301 -1.43 14.50 -14.84
N GLU A 302 -2.60 13.93 -15.12
CA GLU A 302 -2.96 13.46 -16.47
C GLU A 302 -3.00 14.61 -17.48
N ALA A 303 -3.48 15.80 -17.09
CA ALA A 303 -3.47 16.98 -17.96
C ALA A 303 -2.05 17.48 -18.24
N ILE A 304 -1.20 17.60 -17.19
CA ILE A 304 0.19 18.04 -17.33
C ILE A 304 1.00 17.07 -18.20
N THR A 305 0.70 15.79 -18.14
CA THR A 305 1.42 14.75 -18.89
C THR A 305 0.84 14.49 -20.28
N GLY A 306 -0.29 15.14 -20.62
CA GLY A 306 -0.98 15.01 -21.91
C GLY A 306 -1.77 13.71 -22.08
N LEU A 307 -2.03 12.99 -20.96
CA LEU A 307 -2.89 11.81 -20.93
C LEU A 307 -4.38 12.20 -20.97
N ARG A 308 -4.70 13.42 -20.52
CA ARG A 308 -6.04 14.02 -20.52
C ARG A 308 -5.98 15.43 -21.13
N HIS A 309 -6.98 15.81 -21.89
CA HIS A 309 -7.05 17.13 -22.48
C HIS A 309 -7.93 18.05 -21.61
N PRO A 310 -7.43 19.22 -21.20
CA PRO A 310 -8.24 20.22 -20.53
C PRO A 310 -9.42 20.67 -21.39
N SER A 311 -10.54 21.01 -20.75
CA SER A 311 -11.70 21.63 -21.40
C SER A 311 -11.53 23.14 -21.63
N VAL A 312 -10.83 23.80 -20.67
CA VAL A 312 -10.51 25.25 -20.70
C VAL A 312 -9.10 25.45 -20.15
N GLY A 313 -8.52 26.60 -20.40
CA GLY A 313 -7.25 27.04 -19.84
C GLY A 313 -6.05 26.84 -20.74
N VAL A 314 -4.91 27.26 -20.24
CA VAL A 314 -3.61 27.22 -20.96
C VAL A 314 -2.55 26.59 -20.09
N MET A 315 -1.74 25.71 -20.70
CA MET A 315 -0.56 25.14 -20.10
C MET A 315 0.66 25.48 -20.97
N GLU A 316 1.68 26.04 -20.34
CA GLU A 316 2.96 26.39 -20.96
C GLU A 316 4.11 25.64 -20.28
N ILE A 317 5.01 25.08 -21.09
CA ILE A 317 6.24 24.42 -20.61
C ILE A 317 7.40 25.12 -21.30
N ASP A 318 8.33 25.69 -20.51
CA ASP A 318 9.43 26.52 -20.97
C ASP A 318 8.96 27.62 -21.94
N GLY A 319 7.84 28.28 -21.63
CA GLY A 319 7.24 29.36 -22.43
C GLY A 319 6.57 28.91 -23.74
N GLU A 320 6.47 27.60 -24.01
CA GLU A 320 5.75 27.06 -25.17
C GLU A 320 4.40 26.50 -24.75
N GLN A 321 3.33 26.96 -25.41
CA GLN A 321 1.98 26.48 -25.14
C GLN A 321 1.82 25.03 -25.60
N LEU A 322 1.49 24.14 -24.67
CA LEU A 322 1.32 22.69 -24.87
C LEU A 322 0.01 22.15 -24.28
N THR A 323 -1.01 22.97 -24.17
CA THR A 323 -2.30 22.63 -23.54
C THR A 323 -2.94 21.34 -24.10
N SER A 324 -2.80 21.11 -25.40
CA SER A 324 -3.27 19.89 -26.06
C SER A 324 -2.09 19.01 -26.57
N GLY A 325 -0.94 19.12 -25.91
CA GLY A 325 0.24 18.35 -26.28
C GLY A 325 0.05 16.87 -26.01
N SER A 326 0.46 16.02 -26.96
CA SER A 326 0.50 14.57 -26.70
C SER A 326 1.57 14.24 -25.67
N PRO A 327 1.46 13.12 -24.92
CA PRO A 327 2.48 12.69 -23.96
C PRO A 327 3.90 12.68 -24.52
N ARG A 328 4.04 12.32 -25.81
CA ARG A 328 5.33 12.33 -26.51
C ARG A 328 5.89 13.73 -26.73
N GLN A 329 5.04 14.73 -27.00
CA GLN A 329 5.47 16.14 -27.15
C GLN A 329 5.91 16.70 -25.82
N ILE A 330 5.14 16.45 -24.78
CA ILE A 330 5.41 16.88 -23.40
C ILE A 330 6.70 16.26 -22.87
N THR A 331 6.88 14.94 -23.03
CA THR A 331 8.14 14.26 -22.65
C THR A 331 9.35 14.80 -23.42
N LYS A 332 9.17 15.26 -24.68
CA LYS A 332 10.28 15.89 -25.45
C LYS A 332 10.73 17.22 -24.84
N LYS A 333 9.85 17.92 -24.13
CA LYS A 333 10.16 19.15 -23.39
C LYS A 333 10.78 18.92 -22.02
N GLY A 334 11.10 17.68 -21.67
CA GLY A 334 11.81 17.35 -20.44
C GLY A 334 10.88 17.00 -19.27
N VAL A 335 9.58 16.94 -19.47
CA VAL A 335 8.65 16.48 -18.42
C VAL A 335 8.78 14.97 -18.25
N ALA A 336 9.01 14.55 -17.01
CA ALA A 336 8.99 13.16 -16.59
C ALA A 336 7.83 12.93 -15.62
N HIS A 337 7.25 11.74 -15.64
CA HIS A 337 6.14 11.36 -14.78
C HIS A 337 6.46 10.07 -14.04
N ILE A 338 6.30 10.09 -12.74
CA ILE A 338 6.30 8.90 -11.87
C ILE A 338 4.85 8.70 -11.43
N PRO A 339 4.15 7.67 -11.94
CA PRO A 339 2.76 7.45 -11.61
C PRO A 339 2.58 6.94 -10.19
N GLU A 340 1.40 7.19 -9.62
CA GLU A 340 0.99 6.68 -8.31
C GLU A 340 1.00 5.15 -8.28
N ASP A 341 0.27 4.50 -9.19
CA ASP A 341 0.35 3.05 -9.41
C ASP A 341 1.50 2.73 -10.38
N ARG A 342 2.65 2.38 -9.79
CA ARG A 342 3.87 2.08 -10.53
C ARG A 342 3.79 0.78 -11.31
N GLU A 343 3.06 -0.22 -10.81
CA GLU A 343 2.92 -1.54 -11.45
C GLU A 343 2.03 -1.45 -12.68
N LYS A 344 0.91 -0.72 -12.57
CA LYS A 344 -0.06 -0.58 -13.65
C LYS A 344 0.35 0.43 -14.73
N HIS A 345 0.98 1.54 -14.32
CA HIS A 345 1.22 2.68 -15.19
C HIS A 345 2.71 3.06 -15.35
N GLY A 346 3.59 2.56 -14.48
CA GLY A 346 5.00 2.95 -14.46
C GLY A 346 5.93 1.99 -15.18
N VAL A 347 5.64 0.68 -15.17
CA VAL A 347 6.51 -0.36 -15.74
C VAL A 347 5.70 -1.37 -16.55
N VAL A 348 6.40 -2.07 -17.45
CA VAL A 348 5.88 -3.25 -18.12
C VAL A 348 6.52 -4.48 -17.45
N ALA A 349 5.74 -5.20 -16.64
CA ALA A 349 6.23 -6.25 -15.75
C ALA A 349 6.97 -7.40 -16.45
N VAL A 350 6.64 -7.65 -17.73
CA VAL A 350 7.30 -8.69 -18.55
C VAL A 350 8.59 -8.21 -19.23
N TYR A 351 8.93 -6.92 -19.10
CA TYR A 351 10.14 -6.34 -19.66
C TYR A 351 11.25 -6.32 -18.62
N SER A 352 12.49 -6.47 -19.09
CA SER A 352 13.67 -6.32 -18.24
C SER A 352 13.83 -4.89 -17.70
N VAL A 353 14.64 -4.72 -16.66
CA VAL A 353 15.05 -3.40 -16.15
C VAL A 353 15.61 -2.54 -17.28
N ALA A 354 16.43 -3.13 -18.16
CA ALA A 354 17.01 -2.44 -19.31
C ALA A 354 15.94 -1.94 -20.29
N GLU A 355 14.93 -2.72 -20.59
CA GLU A 355 13.85 -2.34 -21.50
C GLU A 355 12.92 -1.29 -20.86
N ASN A 356 12.62 -1.43 -19.57
CA ASN A 356 11.83 -0.46 -18.83
C ASN A 356 12.54 0.90 -18.72
N SER A 357 13.87 0.95 -18.56
CA SER A 357 14.65 2.19 -18.44
C SER A 357 14.56 3.11 -19.66
N ILE A 358 14.14 2.59 -20.80
CA ILE A 358 14.06 3.34 -22.08
C ILE A 358 12.65 3.48 -22.65
N LEU A 359 11.58 3.04 -21.94
CA LEU A 359 10.20 3.02 -22.45
C LEU A 359 9.79 4.32 -23.15
N ASN A 360 10.15 5.48 -22.59
CA ASN A 360 9.82 6.79 -23.15
C ASN A 360 10.79 7.26 -24.25
N ARG A 361 11.96 6.59 -24.41
CA ARG A 361 13.07 7.05 -25.26
C ARG A 361 13.51 6.03 -26.30
N TYR A 362 12.93 4.81 -26.32
CA TYR A 362 13.35 3.72 -27.19
C TYR A 362 13.50 4.12 -28.67
N HIS A 363 12.70 5.08 -29.14
CA HIS A 363 12.69 5.57 -30.52
C HIS A 363 13.78 6.60 -30.85
N ARG A 364 14.52 7.09 -29.83
CA ARG A 364 15.53 8.14 -29.98
C ARG A 364 16.94 7.55 -30.06
N ARG A 365 17.87 8.30 -30.68
CA ARG A 365 19.31 8.06 -30.48
C ARG A 365 19.67 8.32 -29.02
N PRO A 366 20.60 7.55 -28.46
CA PRO A 366 21.41 6.49 -29.07
C PRO A 366 20.74 5.11 -29.10
N PHE A 367 19.54 4.92 -28.51
CA PHE A 367 18.88 3.62 -28.31
C PHE A 367 18.36 2.99 -29.59
N SER A 368 17.98 3.81 -30.58
CA SER A 368 17.51 3.35 -31.87
C SER A 368 18.15 4.12 -33.01
N ILE A 369 18.53 3.39 -34.08
CA ILE A 369 19.03 3.94 -35.35
C ILE A 369 18.19 3.33 -36.47
N ARG A 370 17.50 4.17 -37.23
CA ARG A 370 16.64 3.74 -38.37
C ARG A 370 15.59 2.68 -37.94
N GLY A 371 15.05 2.79 -36.73
CA GLY A 371 14.05 1.86 -36.20
C GLY A 371 14.61 0.56 -35.60
N ILE A 372 15.93 0.37 -35.62
CA ILE A 372 16.58 -0.83 -35.03
C ILE A 372 17.10 -0.45 -33.63
N LEU A 373 16.69 -1.22 -32.61
CA LEU A 373 17.17 -1.05 -31.23
C LEU A 373 18.61 -1.54 -31.09
N ARG A 374 19.41 -0.74 -30.39
CA ARG A 374 20.82 -1.04 -30.07
C ARG A 374 20.92 -1.61 -28.66
N ARG A 375 20.77 -2.92 -28.54
CA ARG A 375 20.68 -3.62 -27.25
C ARG A 375 21.89 -3.39 -26.36
N ASP A 376 23.09 -3.29 -26.88
CA ASP A 376 24.30 -3.06 -26.09
C ASP A 376 24.30 -1.65 -25.47
N VAL A 377 23.84 -0.63 -26.19
CA VAL A 377 23.70 0.73 -25.71
C VAL A 377 22.62 0.81 -24.63
N ILE A 378 21.51 0.07 -24.82
CA ILE A 378 20.41 0.01 -23.84
C ILE A 378 20.90 -0.63 -22.54
N ARG A 379 21.64 -1.74 -22.62
CA ARG A 379 22.21 -2.40 -21.42
C ARG A 379 23.21 -1.50 -20.68
N GLY A 380 24.11 -0.83 -21.43
CA GLY A 380 25.06 0.11 -20.82
C GLY A 380 24.35 1.23 -20.08
N HIS A 381 23.37 1.88 -20.73
CA HIS A 381 22.56 2.93 -20.10
C HIS A 381 21.81 2.43 -18.85
N ALA A 382 21.23 1.23 -18.92
CA ALA A 382 20.53 0.67 -17.76
C ALA A 382 21.50 0.38 -16.59
N GLN A 383 22.73 -0.07 -16.90
CA GLN A 383 23.74 -0.25 -15.86
C GLN A 383 24.14 1.08 -15.23
N ASP A 384 24.37 2.13 -16.05
CA ASP A 384 24.67 3.46 -15.54
C ASP A 384 23.55 3.99 -14.61
N VAL A 385 22.27 3.79 -14.98
CA VAL A 385 21.11 4.18 -14.15
C VAL A 385 21.06 3.35 -12.86
N VAL A 386 21.31 2.05 -12.92
CA VAL A 386 21.34 1.18 -11.74
C VAL A 386 22.40 1.64 -10.76
N ASP A 387 23.60 1.98 -11.27
CA ASP A 387 24.73 2.41 -10.43
C ASP A 387 24.52 3.83 -9.87
N GLU A 388 23.97 4.77 -10.67
CA GLU A 388 23.73 6.15 -10.28
C GLU A 388 22.61 6.27 -9.20
N PHE A 389 21.55 5.48 -9.34
CA PHE A 389 20.37 5.57 -8.47
C PHE A 389 20.27 4.44 -7.42
N ASP A 390 21.35 3.64 -7.24
CA ASP A 390 21.39 2.51 -6.30
C ASP A 390 20.19 1.55 -6.44
N VAL A 391 19.84 1.20 -7.69
CA VAL A 391 18.71 0.30 -7.97
C VAL A 391 19.10 -1.13 -7.60
N ARG A 392 18.43 -1.70 -6.61
CA ARG A 392 18.67 -3.07 -6.15
C ARG A 392 18.07 -4.08 -7.12
N THR A 393 18.90 -4.61 -7.99
CA THR A 393 18.53 -5.67 -8.95
C THR A 393 19.68 -6.68 -9.10
N PRO A 394 19.40 -7.98 -9.32
CA PRO A 394 20.46 -8.96 -9.58
C PRO A 394 21.26 -8.62 -10.83
N ASN A 395 20.61 -8.10 -11.87
CA ASN A 395 21.22 -7.57 -13.09
C ASN A 395 20.17 -6.80 -13.91
N VAL A 396 20.59 -6.08 -14.96
CA VAL A 396 19.70 -5.25 -15.79
C VAL A 396 18.80 -6.04 -16.76
N LEU A 397 18.95 -7.36 -16.85
CA LEU A 397 18.18 -8.23 -17.77
C LEU A 397 17.07 -9.02 -17.06
N VAL A 398 16.84 -8.75 -15.79
CA VAL A 398 15.77 -9.36 -14.99
C VAL A 398 14.47 -8.63 -15.24
#